data_62c9055fce1e44c23cba3a567472d9d6
#
_entry.id   62c9055fce1e44c23cba3a567472d9d6
#
_cell.length_a   1.000
_cell.length_b   1.000
_cell.length_c   1.000
_cell.angle_alpha   90.00
_cell.angle_beta   90.00
_cell.angle_gamma   90.00
#
_symmetry.space_group_name_H-M   'P 1'
#
loop_
_entity.id
_entity.type
_entity.pdbx_description
1 polymer ?
#
loop_
_entity_poly.entity_id
_entity_poly.type
_entity_poly.pdbx_seq_one_letter_code
_entity_poly.pdbx_strand_id
1 'polypeptide(L)'
;YSTNTKMTQSKPKPIQGSGGRRRPSPPPPPVRTPDTLHSRQFATFLDLISEGEIEGFASASKEGLTQGTTAYQNASLKDIFLNDTPILKETANSANPASSDFNFQDVTLQSRFGTSNQTKISGIESSSSIQAVGVTVTQSSPVTRQITNSNVDAVNVTITVPQLQVANDKGDLLGSSISLKISVQYNSGGFTDIISDTITGRTADAYQKDYRINLTGAFPVDIRVTRVTA
;
A
#
# COMPACT_ATOMS: atom_id res chain seq x y z
N TYR A 1 -104.20 14.20 -6.42
CA TYR A 1 -103.20 13.18 -6.67
C TYR A 1 -102.00 13.88 -7.30
N SER A 2 -100.95 13.93 -6.55
CA SER A 2 -99.67 14.51 -6.99
C SER A 2 -98.67 13.40 -7.31
N THR A 3 -98.31 13.26 -8.55
CA THR A 3 -97.35 12.27 -9.01
C THR A 3 -95.96 12.93 -8.96
N ASN A 4 -95.11 12.45 -8.05
CA ASN A 4 -93.76 12.89 -7.83
C ASN A 4 -92.84 12.11 -8.82
N THR A 5 -92.42 12.75 -9.91
CA THR A 5 -91.47 12.19 -10.84
C THR A 5 -90.04 12.41 -10.36
N LYS A 6 -89.39 11.36 -9.86
CA LYS A 6 -87.98 11.39 -9.49
C LYS A 6 -87.12 11.48 -10.78
N MET A 7 -86.47 12.63 -11.00
CA MET A 7 -85.37 12.75 -11.96
C MET A 7 -84.13 12.01 -11.45
N THR A 8 -83.76 10.95 -12.17
CA THR A 8 -82.46 10.28 -11.91
C THR A 8 -81.40 11.07 -12.64
N GLN A 9 -80.55 11.73 -11.81
CA GLN A 9 -79.30 12.34 -12.32
C GLN A 9 -78.33 11.23 -12.70
N SER A 10 -77.98 11.16 -13.97
CA SER A 10 -76.86 10.30 -14.43
C SER A 10 -75.52 10.87 -13.98
N LYS A 11 -74.73 10.07 -13.26
CA LYS A 11 -73.36 10.43 -12.91
C LYS A 11 -72.53 10.75 -14.18
N PRO A 12 -71.78 11.88 -14.18
CA PRO A 12 -70.88 12.17 -15.29
C PRO A 12 -69.82 11.08 -15.43
N LYS A 13 -69.63 10.54 -16.60
CA LYS A 13 -68.55 9.62 -16.91
C LYS A 13 -67.20 10.34 -16.74
N PRO A 14 -66.23 9.72 -16.03
CA PRO A 14 -64.89 10.31 -15.94
C PRO A 14 -64.29 10.38 -17.35
N ILE A 15 -63.80 11.57 -17.74
CA ILE A 15 -63.05 11.77 -18.98
C ILE A 15 -61.72 11.04 -18.81
N GLN A 16 -61.54 9.92 -19.49
CA GLN A 16 -60.23 9.30 -19.62
C GLN A 16 -59.38 10.20 -20.51
N GLY A 17 -58.47 10.94 -19.89
CA GLY A 17 -57.46 11.66 -20.63
C GLY A 17 -56.62 10.69 -21.48
N SER A 18 -56.51 11.03 -22.76
CA SER A 18 -55.62 10.36 -23.70
C SER A 18 -54.27 10.20 -23.08
N GLY A 19 -53.77 8.95 -23.00
CA GLY A 19 -52.54 8.61 -22.31
C GLY A 19 -51.38 9.47 -22.75
N GLY A 20 -50.96 10.42 -21.89
CA GLY A 20 -49.76 11.15 -22.08
C GLY A 20 -48.59 10.17 -22.20
N ARG A 21 -47.79 10.32 -23.26
CA ARG A 21 -46.54 9.58 -23.41
C ARG A 21 -45.76 9.75 -22.10
N ARG A 22 -45.53 8.63 -21.37
CA ARG A 22 -44.65 8.64 -20.22
C ARG A 22 -43.30 9.20 -20.70
N ARG A 23 -42.89 10.33 -20.16
CA ARG A 23 -41.52 10.82 -20.38
C ARG A 23 -40.58 9.70 -19.92
N PRO A 24 -39.61 9.30 -20.74
CA PRO A 24 -38.60 8.35 -20.29
C PRO A 24 -38.00 8.87 -18.98
N SER A 25 -37.87 7.99 -18.02
CA SER A 25 -37.20 8.33 -16.75
C SER A 25 -35.81 8.90 -17.07
N PRO A 26 -35.40 9.97 -16.39
CA PRO A 26 -34.03 10.48 -16.57
C PRO A 26 -33.04 9.32 -16.31
N PRO A 27 -31.94 9.25 -17.04
CA PRO A 27 -30.93 8.24 -16.81
C PRO A 27 -30.45 8.34 -15.35
N PRO A 28 -30.13 7.21 -14.70
CA PRO A 28 -29.60 7.23 -13.34
C PRO A 28 -28.31 8.07 -13.29
N PRO A 29 -28.05 8.76 -12.17
CA PRO A 29 -26.82 9.52 -12.02
C PRO A 29 -25.59 8.62 -12.13
N PRO A 30 -24.45 9.14 -12.63
CA PRO A 30 -23.21 8.38 -12.74
C PRO A 30 -22.76 7.84 -11.37
N VAL A 31 -22.31 6.60 -11.34
CA VAL A 31 -21.79 5.94 -10.14
C VAL A 31 -20.29 6.21 -10.02
N ARG A 32 -19.83 6.53 -8.81
CA ARG A 32 -18.41 6.61 -8.48
C ARG A 32 -18.03 5.46 -7.55
N THR A 33 -17.12 4.62 -7.99
CA THR A 33 -16.51 3.61 -7.13
C THR A 33 -15.70 4.32 -6.02
N PRO A 34 -15.74 3.86 -4.76
CA PRO A 34 -14.90 4.41 -3.70
C PRO A 34 -13.40 4.29 -4.03
N ASP A 35 -12.59 5.19 -3.47
CA ASP A 35 -11.14 5.07 -3.56
C ASP A 35 -10.65 3.87 -2.76
N THR A 36 -9.83 3.03 -3.38
CA THR A 36 -9.31 1.78 -2.82
C THR A 36 -7.79 1.76 -2.72
N LEU A 37 -7.12 2.76 -3.30
CA LEU A 37 -5.67 2.89 -3.25
C LEU A 37 -5.28 3.98 -2.25
N HIS A 38 -4.52 3.57 -1.23
CA HIS A 38 -3.96 4.46 -0.22
C HIS A 38 -2.46 4.24 -0.18
N SER A 39 -1.70 5.33 -0.28
CA SER A 39 -0.24 5.28 -0.13
C SER A 39 0.12 4.86 1.29
N ARG A 40 1.10 3.95 1.41
CA ARG A 40 1.64 3.55 2.70
C ARG A 40 2.88 4.37 3.00
N GLN A 41 3.01 4.80 4.25
CA GLN A 41 4.20 5.43 4.76
C GLN A 41 4.88 4.49 5.75
N PHE A 42 6.21 4.43 5.69
CA PHE A 42 7.02 3.66 6.62
C PHE A 42 7.87 4.64 7.43
N ALA A 43 7.96 4.41 8.72
CA ALA A 43 8.87 5.14 9.60
C ALA A 43 9.87 4.14 10.21
N THR A 44 11.15 4.49 10.19
CA THR A 44 12.21 3.71 10.83
C THR A 44 12.76 4.53 11.97
N PHE A 45 12.78 3.95 13.16
CA PHE A 45 13.35 4.55 14.36
C PHE A 45 14.58 3.75 14.78
N LEU A 46 15.63 4.44 15.19
CA LEU A 46 16.82 3.85 15.77
C LEU A 46 17.04 4.46 17.15
N ASP A 47 16.95 3.65 18.18
CA ASP A 47 17.17 4.06 19.55
C ASP A 47 18.41 3.38 20.14
N LEU A 48 19.25 4.15 20.78
CA LEU A 48 20.35 3.66 21.60
C LEU A 48 19.86 3.53 23.05
N ILE A 49 19.67 2.29 23.50
CA ILE A 49 19.12 1.99 24.83
C ILE A 49 20.21 2.04 25.90
N SER A 50 21.45 1.64 25.56
CA SER A 50 22.57 1.57 26.49
C SER A 50 23.89 1.80 25.78
N GLU A 51 24.89 2.37 26.50
CA GLU A 51 26.28 2.51 26.03
C GLU A 51 27.08 1.20 26.17
N GLY A 52 26.56 0.20 26.88
CA GLY A 52 27.24 -1.06 27.12
C GLY A 52 26.38 -2.26 26.74
N GLU A 53 26.95 -3.43 26.92
CA GLU A 53 26.26 -4.69 26.68
C GLU A 53 25.10 -4.88 27.66
N ILE A 54 23.93 -5.32 27.11
CA ILE A 54 22.73 -5.63 27.89
C ILE A 54 22.36 -7.09 27.71
N GLU A 55 21.71 -7.67 28.73
CA GLU A 55 21.28 -9.06 28.73
C GLU A 55 20.16 -9.34 27.70
N GLY A 56 19.32 -8.35 27.42
CA GLY A 56 18.24 -8.43 26.46
C GLY A 56 16.90 -7.92 27.00
N PHE A 57 15.82 -8.39 26.42
CA PHE A 57 14.44 -7.99 26.77
C PHE A 57 13.91 -8.84 27.93
N ALA A 58 13.19 -8.19 28.85
CA ALA A 58 12.71 -8.81 30.10
C ALA A 58 11.73 -9.95 29.84
N SER A 59 10.79 -9.81 28.91
CA SER A 59 9.80 -10.84 28.58
C SER A 59 10.45 -12.08 27.96
N ALA A 60 11.45 -11.89 27.09
CA ALA A 60 12.20 -12.99 26.49
C ALA A 60 13.01 -13.75 27.56
N SER A 61 13.63 -13.05 28.51
CA SER A 61 14.36 -13.63 29.62
C SER A 61 13.43 -14.39 30.57
N LYS A 62 12.29 -13.85 30.92
CA LYS A 62 11.26 -14.51 31.75
C LYS A 62 10.74 -15.83 31.14
N GLU A 63 10.61 -15.86 29.81
CA GLU A 63 10.18 -17.04 29.08
C GLU A 63 11.32 -18.03 28.79
N GLY A 64 12.56 -17.73 29.18
CA GLY A 64 13.73 -18.59 28.99
C GLY A 64 14.09 -18.80 27.52
N LEU A 65 13.83 -17.80 26.67
CA LEU A 65 14.02 -17.91 25.23
C LEU A 65 15.45 -17.58 24.82
N THR A 66 15.93 -18.27 23.79
CA THR A 66 17.28 -18.07 23.25
C THR A 66 17.30 -16.93 22.24
N GLN A 67 18.25 -16.00 22.38
CA GLN A 67 18.49 -14.91 21.44
C GLN A 67 18.64 -15.44 20.00
N GLY A 68 18.14 -14.65 19.03
CA GLY A 68 18.19 -14.99 17.62
C GLY A 68 17.05 -15.91 17.13
N THR A 69 16.21 -16.43 18.02
CA THR A 69 15.01 -17.19 17.62
C THR A 69 13.82 -16.28 17.36
N THR A 70 12.86 -16.74 16.53
CA THR A 70 11.60 -16.00 16.28
C THR A 70 10.79 -15.82 17.56
N ALA A 71 10.78 -16.84 18.44
CA ALA A 71 10.10 -16.73 19.74
C ALA A 71 10.70 -15.62 20.60
N TYR A 72 12.03 -15.48 20.63
CA TYR A 72 12.72 -14.39 21.32
C TYR A 72 12.31 -13.03 20.75
N GLN A 73 12.31 -12.89 19.43
CA GLN A 73 11.90 -11.65 18.76
C GLN A 73 10.45 -11.29 19.08
N ASN A 74 9.54 -12.25 19.07
CA ASN A 74 8.14 -12.01 19.44
C ASN A 74 8.01 -11.60 20.91
N ALA A 75 8.71 -12.29 21.83
CA ALA A 75 8.69 -11.93 23.25
C ALA A 75 9.21 -10.51 23.47
N SER A 76 10.24 -10.09 22.74
CA SER A 76 10.79 -8.73 22.82
C SER A 76 9.76 -7.64 22.45
N LEU A 77 8.79 -7.96 21.57
CA LEU A 77 7.72 -7.03 21.18
C LEU A 77 6.71 -6.75 22.31
N LYS A 78 6.71 -7.55 23.39
CA LYS A 78 5.92 -7.29 24.61
C LYS A 78 6.52 -6.17 25.44
N ASP A 79 7.83 -5.94 25.31
CA ASP A 79 8.57 -4.91 26.06
C ASP A 79 8.74 -3.60 25.30
N ILE A 80 8.19 -3.51 24.07
CA ILE A 80 8.25 -2.32 23.24
C ILE A 80 6.87 -1.70 23.14
N PHE A 81 6.77 -0.44 23.52
CA PHE A 81 5.52 0.28 23.63
C PHE A 81 5.46 1.43 22.62
N LEU A 82 4.32 1.55 21.93
CA LEU A 82 3.95 2.71 21.14
C LEU A 82 2.74 3.36 21.81
N ASN A 83 2.90 4.61 22.29
CA ASN A 83 1.85 5.30 23.06
C ASN A 83 1.32 4.43 24.23
N ASP A 84 2.22 3.96 25.09
CA ASP A 84 1.91 3.12 26.26
C ASP A 84 1.21 1.77 25.96
N THR A 85 1.16 1.39 24.71
CA THR A 85 0.58 0.13 24.27
C THR A 85 1.69 -0.80 23.73
N PRO A 86 1.87 -2.01 24.27
CA PRO A 86 2.90 -2.93 23.78
C PRO A 86 2.57 -3.37 22.35
N ILE A 87 3.61 -3.65 21.54
CA ILE A 87 3.38 -4.12 20.16
C ILE A 87 2.70 -5.47 20.13
N LEU A 88 3.16 -6.42 20.97
CA LEU A 88 2.53 -7.71 21.19
C LEU A 88 1.92 -7.76 22.59
N LYS A 89 0.72 -8.29 22.72
CA LYS A 89 0.05 -8.44 24.02
C LYS A 89 0.89 -9.29 24.97
N GLU A 90 0.95 -8.93 26.24
CA GLU A 90 1.71 -9.65 27.26
C GLU A 90 1.27 -11.12 27.39
N THR A 91 -0.03 -11.40 27.20
CA THR A 91 -0.63 -12.73 27.28
C THR A 91 -0.39 -13.60 26.04
N ALA A 92 0.18 -13.05 24.97
CA ALA A 92 0.41 -13.77 23.72
C ALA A 92 1.42 -14.89 23.87
N ASN A 93 1.24 -15.97 23.11
CA ASN A 93 2.23 -17.03 22.99
C ASN A 93 3.38 -16.58 22.08
N SER A 94 4.56 -16.33 22.65
CA SER A 94 5.72 -15.84 21.91
C SER A 94 6.21 -16.80 20.82
N ALA A 95 6.02 -18.13 21.01
CA ALA A 95 6.44 -19.12 20.02
C ALA A 95 5.59 -19.07 18.75
N ASN A 96 4.29 -18.74 18.87
CA ASN A 96 3.35 -18.70 17.76
C ASN A 96 2.19 -17.73 18.06
N PRO A 97 2.42 -16.40 18.02
CA PRO A 97 1.37 -15.44 18.25
C PRO A 97 0.35 -15.42 17.11
N ALA A 98 -0.93 -15.29 17.44
CA ALA A 98 -1.98 -15.06 16.47
C ALA A 98 -1.94 -13.61 15.98
N SER A 99 -2.45 -13.34 14.77
CA SER A 99 -2.53 -11.95 14.26
C SER A 99 -3.33 -11.02 15.17
N SER A 100 -4.32 -11.54 15.90
CA SER A 100 -5.12 -10.79 16.88
C SER A 100 -4.36 -10.44 18.17
N ASP A 101 -3.18 -11.03 18.39
CA ASP A 101 -2.34 -10.74 19.55
C ASP A 101 -1.48 -9.48 19.35
N PHE A 102 -1.32 -9.04 18.12
CA PHE A 102 -0.62 -7.81 17.80
C PHE A 102 -1.54 -6.60 17.93
N ASN A 103 -1.12 -5.62 18.73
CA ASN A 103 -1.81 -4.34 18.83
C ASN A 103 -1.47 -3.42 17.65
N PHE A 104 -0.32 -3.63 17.01
CA PHE A 104 0.12 -2.93 15.80
C PHE A 104 0.52 -3.95 14.74
N GLN A 105 0.13 -3.68 13.48
CA GLN A 105 0.46 -4.52 12.34
C GLN A 105 1.68 -3.95 11.58
N ASP A 106 2.34 -4.80 10.80
CA ASP A 106 3.46 -4.43 9.93
C ASP A 106 4.65 -3.79 10.67
N VAL A 107 4.90 -4.19 11.93
CA VAL A 107 6.05 -3.75 12.71
C VAL A 107 7.18 -4.77 12.61
N THR A 108 8.38 -4.29 12.28
CA THR A 108 9.60 -5.11 12.26
C THR A 108 10.58 -4.59 13.30
N LEU A 109 11.08 -5.45 14.17
CA LEU A 109 12.09 -5.14 15.16
C LEU A 109 13.43 -5.77 14.78
N GLN A 110 14.48 -4.99 14.87
CA GLN A 110 15.86 -5.48 14.92
C GLN A 110 16.54 -4.95 16.18
N SER A 111 17.17 -5.81 16.93
CA SER A 111 17.88 -5.44 18.15
C SER A 111 19.34 -5.93 18.13
N ARG A 112 20.18 -5.20 18.83
CA ARG A 112 21.58 -5.56 19.12
C ARG A 112 21.81 -5.30 20.58
N PHE A 113 22.65 -6.11 21.20
CA PHE A 113 22.81 -6.12 22.65
C PHE A 113 24.15 -5.55 23.13
N GLY A 114 24.90 -4.91 22.23
CA GLY A 114 26.16 -4.26 22.59
C GLY A 114 27.38 -5.18 22.58
N THR A 115 27.27 -6.41 22.09
CA THR A 115 28.40 -7.34 22.00
C THR A 115 29.46 -6.82 21.02
N SER A 116 30.76 -7.05 21.32
CA SER A 116 31.88 -6.51 20.54
C SER A 116 31.90 -6.99 19.05
N ASN A 117 31.25 -8.12 18.75
CA ASN A 117 31.23 -8.72 17.43
C ASN A 117 29.82 -8.66 16.76
N GLN A 118 28.90 -7.84 17.29
CA GLN A 118 27.55 -7.74 16.74
C GLN A 118 27.55 -7.22 15.31
N THR A 119 26.63 -7.75 14.50
CA THR A 119 26.42 -7.28 13.14
C THR A 119 25.68 -5.93 13.14
N LYS A 120 25.90 -5.09 12.12
CA LYS A 120 25.14 -3.85 11.94
C LYS A 120 23.64 -4.15 11.82
N ILE A 121 22.80 -3.20 12.22
CA ILE A 121 21.37 -3.23 11.97
C ILE A 121 21.15 -2.97 10.48
N SER A 122 20.41 -3.85 9.81
CA SER A 122 20.10 -3.67 8.38
C SER A 122 18.97 -2.68 8.17
N GLY A 123 19.01 -1.94 7.07
CA GLY A 123 17.98 -0.96 6.72
C GLY A 123 18.15 0.42 7.35
N ILE A 124 19.20 0.61 8.19
CA ILE A 124 19.62 1.92 8.65
C ILE A 124 20.83 2.32 7.82
N GLU A 125 20.62 3.27 6.96
CA GLU A 125 21.63 3.76 6.03
C GLU A 125 22.49 4.82 6.73
N SER A 126 23.81 4.74 6.57
CA SER A 126 24.73 5.77 7.06
C SER A 126 24.61 7.07 6.26
N SER A 127 24.15 6.97 5.02
CA SER A 127 23.84 8.10 4.14
C SER A 127 22.85 7.70 3.06
N SER A 128 21.93 8.58 2.73
CA SER A 128 21.04 8.44 1.58
C SER A 128 21.09 9.67 0.69
N SER A 129 20.99 9.50 -0.61
CA SER A 129 20.91 10.58 -1.59
C SER A 129 19.64 10.43 -2.39
N ILE A 130 18.83 11.48 -2.46
CA ILE A 130 17.61 11.50 -3.22
C ILE A 130 17.88 12.14 -4.58
N GLN A 131 17.60 11.42 -5.65
CA GLN A 131 17.63 11.92 -7.01
C GLN A 131 16.21 12.06 -7.57
N ALA A 132 15.76 13.29 -7.78
CA ALA A 132 14.50 13.53 -8.47
C ALA A 132 14.66 13.15 -9.94
N VAL A 133 13.87 12.17 -10.41
CA VAL A 133 13.86 11.74 -11.82
C VAL A 133 12.91 12.61 -12.63
N GLY A 134 11.72 12.93 -12.10
CA GLY A 134 10.76 13.89 -12.68
C GLY A 134 10.30 13.56 -14.10
N VAL A 135 10.34 12.28 -14.51
CA VAL A 135 10.03 11.85 -15.87
C VAL A 135 8.84 10.89 -15.85
N THR A 136 7.91 11.09 -16.79
CA THR A 136 6.79 10.17 -16.97
C THR A 136 7.25 8.92 -17.71
N VAL A 137 6.98 7.75 -17.11
CA VAL A 137 7.22 6.46 -17.73
C VAL A 137 6.03 6.07 -18.59
N THR A 138 6.25 5.86 -19.88
CA THR A 138 5.24 5.35 -20.81
C THR A 138 5.63 3.96 -21.33
N GLN A 139 4.72 3.27 -21.98
CA GLN A 139 5.02 1.97 -22.59
C GLN A 139 6.11 2.08 -23.66
N SER A 140 6.10 3.15 -24.46
CA SER A 140 7.07 3.39 -25.54
C SER A 140 8.37 4.02 -25.06
N SER A 141 8.41 4.57 -23.85
CA SER A 141 9.56 5.31 -23.32
C SER A 141 9.91 4.84 -21.90
N PRO A 142 10.61 3.71 -21.76
CA PRO A 142 11.18 3.30 -20.48
C PRO A 142 12.20 4.33 -19.97
N VAL A 143 12.30 4.46 -18.65
CA VAL A 143 13.25 5.37 -18.03
C VAL A 143 14.37 4.57 -17.39
N THR A 144 15.62 4.88 -17.77
CA THR A 144 16.81 4.24 -17.20
C THR A 144 17.62 5.27 -16.42
N ARG A 145 18.15 4.86 -15.26
CA ARG A 145 19.10 5.63 -14.45
C ARG A 145 20.29 4.77 -14.10
N GLN A 146 21.49 5.34 -14.27
CA GLN A 146 22.74 4.68 -13.97
C GLN A 146 23.25 5.11 -12.59
N ILE A 147 23.75 4.14 -11.84
CA ILE A 147 24.41 4.31 -10.54
C ILE A 147 25.87 3.88 -10.73
N THR A 148 26.77 4.81 -10.53
CA THR A 148 28.22 4.58 -10.69
C THR A 148 28.92 4.40 -9.35
N ASN A 149 28.33 4.88 -8.23
CA ASN A 149 28.92 4.77 -6.91
C ASN A 149 28.81 3.34 -6.38
N SER A 150 29.93 2.65 -6.29
CA SER A 150 30.01 1.25 -5.83
C SER A 150 29.74 1.07 -4.32
N ASN A 151 29.63 2.14 -3.56
CA ASN A 151 29.31 2.07 -2.13
C ASN A 151 27.77 2.07 -1.86
N VAL A 152 26.95 2.04 -2.93
CA VAL A 152 25.50 1.98 -2.79
C VAL A 152 25.06 0.52 -2.63
N ASP A 153 24.49 0.18 -1.48
CA ASP A 153 24.00 -1.18 -1.19
C ASP A 153 22.59 -1.43 -1.73
N ALA A 154 21.77 -0.39 -1.83
CA ALA A 154 20.39 -0.51 -2.27
C ALA A 154 19.86 0.79 -2.87
N VAL A 155 18.79 0.68 -3.65
CA VAL A 155 18.05 1.81 -4.24
C VAL A 155 16.56 1.66 -3.94
N ASN A 156 15.93 2.77 -3.55
CA ASN A 156 14.48 2.86 -3.51
C ASN A 156 13.98 3.60 -4.75
N VAL A 157 13.10 2.95 -5.50
CA VAL A 157 12.43 3.53 -6.68
C VAL A 157 11.01 3.88 -6.30
N THR A 158 10.71 5.17 -6.19
CA THR A 158 9.36 5.67 -5.91
C THR A 158 8.63 5.93 -7.21
N ILE A 159 7.52 5.24 -7.42
CA ILE A 159 6.61 5.44 -8.55
C ILE A 159 5.38 6.20 -8.07
N THR A 160 5.09 7.30 -8.74
CA THR A 160 3.88 8.09 -8.49
C THR A 160 2.88 7.89 -9.62
N VAL A 161 1.68 7.44 -9.28
CA VAL A 161 0.53 7.37 -10.18
C VAL A 161 -0.36 8.57 -9.84
N PRO A 162 -0.47 9.59 -10.70
CA PRO A 162 -1.20 10.83 -10.37
C PRO A 162 -2.67 10.59 -10.08
N GLN A 163 -3.27 9.66 -10.82
CA GLN A 163 -4.62 9.15 -10.60
C GLN A 163 -4.75 7.77 -11.27
N LEU A 164 -5.63 6.92 -10.77
CA LEU A 164 -5.93 5.64 -11.38
C LEU A 164 -7.44 5.44 -11.41
N GLN A 165 -8.05 5.79 -12.54
CA GLN A 165 -9.48 5.65 -12.77
C GLN A 165 -9.78 5.70 -14.27
N VAL A 166 -10.90 5.13 -14.65
CA VAL A 166 -11.42 5.16 -16.03
C VAL A 166 -12.88 5.60 -16.00
N ALA A 167 -13.28 6.44 -16.94
CA ALA A 167 -14.68 6.80 -17.16
C ALA A 167 -15.27 5.88 -18.23
N ASN A 168 -16.46 5.33 -17.97
CA ASN A 168 -17.23 4.62 -18.98
C ASN A 168 -18.14 5.58 -19.78
N ASP A 169 -18.82 5.07 -20.81
CA ASP A 169 -19.71 5.85 -21.69
C ASP A 169 -20.95 6.43 -20.96
N LYS A 170 -21.23 5.97 -19.75
CA LYS A 170 -22.32 6.48 -18.90
C LYS A 170 -21.85 7.57 -17.93
N GLY A 171 -20.55 7.87 -17.92
CA GLY A 171 -19.93 8.83 -17.01
C GLY A 171 -19.59 8.26 -15.63
N ASP A 172 -19.72 6.93 -15.42
CA ASP A 172 -19.30 6.32 -14.17
C ASP A 172 -17.78 6.31 -14.08
N LEU A 173 -17.24 6.59 -12.88
CA LEU A 173 -15.82 6.54 -12.59
C LEU A 173 -15.49 5.21 -11.90
N LEU A 174 -14.75 4.38 -12.59
CA LEU A 174 -14.38 3.03 -12.17
C LEU A 174 -12.90 2.93 -11.86
N GLY A 175 -12.51 1.88 -11.13
CA GLY A 175 -11.11 1.51 -10.93
C GLY A 175 -10.44 1.06 -12.23
N SER A 176 -9.12 1.14 -12.27
CA SER A 176 -8.28 0.70 -13.39
C SER A 176 -7.05 -0.03 -12.87
N SER A 177 -6.16 -0.42 -13.78
CA SER A 177 -4.90 -1.05 -13.41
C SER A 177 -3.76 -0.54 -14.29
N ILE A 178 -2.56 -0.49 -13.70
CA ILE A 178 -1.32 -0.19 -14.39
C ILE A 178 -0.28 -1.24 -14.02
N SER A 179 0.32 -1.87 -15.02
CA SER A 179 1.41 -2.84 -14.84
C SER A 179 2.75 -2.20 -15.19
N LEU A 180 3.74 -2.48 -14.36
CA LEU A 180 5.11 -1.99 -14.54
C LEU A 180 6.12 -3.10 -14.29
N LYS A 181 7.33 -2.90 -14.81
CA LYS A 181 8.49 -3.73 -14.55
C LYS A 181 9.67 -2.85 -14.14
N ILE A 182 10.46 -3.36 -13.21
CA ILE A 182 11.76 -2.77 -12.87
C ILE A 182 12.82 -3.81 -13.19
N SER A 183 13.74 -3.43 -14.07
CA SER A 183 14.84 -4.27 -14.53
C SER A 183 16.16 -3.67 -14.07
N VAL A 184 17.11 -4.53 -13.75
CA VAL A 184 18.46 -4.13 -13.36
C VAL A 184 19.48 -4.73 -14.33
N GLN A 185 20.48 -3.96 -14.68
CA GLN A 185 21.64 -4.38 -15.44
C GLN A 185 22.90 -4.07 -14.64
N TYR A 186 23.77 -5.06 -14.45
CA TYR A 186 25.07 -4.91 -13.82
C TYR A 186 26.17 -4.91 -14.88
N ASN A 187 27.05 -3.92 -14.81
CA ASN A 187 28.25 -3.82 -15.65
C ASN A 187 27.99 -4.16 -17.13
N SER A 188 26.91 -3.59 -17.69
CA SER A 188 26.52 -3.80 -19.11
C SER A 188 26.19 -5.26 -19.49
N GLY A 189 25.91 -6.14 -18.53
CA GLY A 189 25.62 -7.56 -18.74
C GLY A 189 24.22 -7.89 -19.27
N GLY A 190 23.41 -6.87 -19.55
CA GLY A 190 22.01 -7.02 -19.96
C GLY A 190 21.00 -6.84 -18.83
N PHE A 191 19.79 -6.42 -19.20
CA PHE A 191 18.72 -6.16 -18.23
C PHE A 191 18.02 -7.45 -17.81
N THR A 192 17.86 -7.63 -16.50
CA THR A 192 17.05 -8.68 -15.88
C THR A 192 15.89 -8.06 -15.15
N ASP A 193 14.67 -8.52 -15.40
CA ASP A 193 13.48 -8.08 -14.69
C ASP A 193 13.50 -8.64 -13.27
N ILE A 194 13.53 -7.77 -12.26
CA ILE A 194 13.56 -8.15 -10.84
C ILE A 194 12.26 -7.88 -10.14
N ILE A 195 11.47 -6.93 -10.64
CA ILE A 195 10.14 -6.61 -10.12
C ILE A 195 9.18 -6.55 -11.31
N SER A 196 8.06 -7.26 -11.19
CA SER A 196 6.88 -7.12 -12.04
C SER A 196 5.68 -6.92 -11.13
N ASP A 197 4.99 -5.80 -11.29
CA ASP A 197 3.89 -5.44 -10.41
C ASP A 197 2.72 -4.84 -11.18
N THR A 198 1.52 -5.05 -10.66
CA THR A 198 0.29 -4.48 -11.19
C THR A 198 -0.44 -3.75 -10.07
N ILE A 199 -0.49 -2.43 -10.17
CA ILE A 199 -1.26 -1.58 -9.26
C ILE A 199 -2.69 -1.57 -9.77
N THR A 200 -3.63 -2.08 -8.97
CA THR A 200 -5.06 -2.17 -9.32
C THR A 200 -5.89 -1.48 -8.27
N GLY A 201 -6.87 -0.70 -8.70
CA GLY A 201 -7.79 -0.03 -7.81
C GLY A 201 -8.31 1.28 -8.38
N ARG A 202 -8.83 2.13 -7.53
CA ARG A 202 -9.24 3.49 -7.88
C ARG A 202 -8.62 4.48 -6.92
N THR A 203 -8.08 5.57 -7.48
CA THR A 203 -7.71 6.77 -6.74
C THR A 203 -7.92 8.01 -7.62
N ALA A 204 -8.48 9.06 -7.04
CA ALA A 204 -8.56 10.39 -7.63
C ALA A 204 -7.30 11.23 -7.33
N ASP A 205 -6.59 10.87 -6.25
CA ASP A 205 -5.39 11.54 -5.77
C ASP A 205 -4.13 10.78 -6.16
N ALA A 206 -2.97 11.41 -5.99
CA ALA A 206 -1.69 10.79 -6.27
C ALA A 206 -1.42 9.61 -5.32
N TYR A 207 -1.18 8.46 -5.92
CA TYR A 207 -0.75 7.24 -5.22
C TYR A 207 0.73 7.03 -5.42
N GLN A 208 1.47 6.77 -4.33
CA GLN A 208 2.90 6.47 -4.36
C GLN A 208 3.16 5.05 -3.88
N LYS A 209 4.06 4.37 -4.58
CA LYS A 209 4.56 3.05 -4.22
C LYS A 209 6.07 3.00 -4.37
N ASP A 210 6.72 2.51 -3.30
CA ASP A 210 8.17 2.36 -3.24
C ASP A 210 8.58 0.92 -3.51
N TYR A 211 9.69 0.77 -4.21
CA TYR A 211 10.31 -0.51 -4.52
C TYR A 211 11.77 -0.47 -4.10
N ARG A 212 12.12 -1.22 -3.06
CA ARG A 212 13.51 -1.37 -2.63
C ARG A 212 14.20 -2.45 -3.44
N ILE A 213 15.38 -2.13 -3.93
CA ILE A 213 16.23 -2.99 -4.74
C ILE A 213 17.58 -3.07 -4.08
N ASN A 214 17.96 -4.24 -3.58
CA ASN A 214 19.32 -4.48 -3.08
C ASN A 214 20.26 -4.72 -4.25
N LEU A 215 21.40 -4.03 -4.27
CA LEU A 215 22.39 -4.14 -5.34
C LEU A 215 23.45 -5.17 -4.94
N THR A 216 23.56 -6.24 -5.70
CA THR A 216 24.44 -7.38 -5.37
C THR A 216 25.50 -7.66 -6.43
N GLY A 217 25.46 -6.94 -7.56
CA GLY A 217 26.35 -7.17 -8.70
C GLY A 217 27.41 -6.07 -8.89
N ALA A 218 28.19 -6.22 -9.93
CA ALA A 218 29.26 -5.28 -10.28
C ALA A 218 28.69 -3.97 -10.83
N PHE A 219 29.34 -2.86 -10.51
CA PHE A 219 29.01 -1.53 -11.02
C PHE A 219 29.68 -1.23 -12.37
N PRO A 220 29.15 -0.29 -13.19
CA PRO A 220 27.95 0.50 -12.93
C PRO A 220 26.66 -0.33 -12.97
N VAL A 221 25.62 0.16 -12.28
CA VAL A 221 24.31 -0.48 -12.26
C VAL A 221 23.30 0.43 -12.96
N ASP A 222 22.59 -0.11 -13.94
CA ASP A 222 21.47 0.59 -14.59
C ASP A 222 20.14 0.04 -14.07
N ILE A 223 19.27 0.94 -13.62
CA ILE A 223 17.91 0.61 -13.22
C ILE A 223 16.95 1.16 -14.26
N ARG A 224 16.13 0.29 -14.82
CA ARG A 224 15.16 0.65 -15.85
C ARG A 224 13.74 0.37 -15.37
N VAL A 225 12.91 1.40 -15.44
CA VAL A 225 11.47 1.30 -15.18
C VAL A 225 10.73 1.30 -16.51
N THR A 226 9.86 0.32 -16.71
CA THR A 226 9.05 0.15 -17.90
C THR A 226 7.58 0.04 -17.52
N ARG A 227 6.72 0.82 -18.15
CA ARG A 227 5.27 0.63 -18.07
C ARG A 227 4.87 -0.44 -19.09
N VAL A 228 4.14 -1.46 -18.65
CA VAL A 228 3.70 -2.59 -19.50
C VAL A 228 2.32 -2.33 -20.10
N THR A 229 1.40 -1.74 -19.33
CA THR A 229 0.08 -1.34 -19.85
C THR A 229 0.19 -0.15 -20.81
N ALA A 230 -0.66 -0.15 -21.81
CA ALA A 230 -0.81 0.94 -22.77
C ALA A 230 -1.32 2.23 -22.09
#